data_50c889b09fed9c66c3da60805d632a68
#
_entry.id   50c889b09fed9c66c3da60805d632a68
#
_cell.length_a   1.000
_cell.length_b   1.000
_cell.length_c   1.000
_cell.angle_alpha   90.00
_cell.angle_beta   90.00
_cell.angle_gamma   90.00
#
_symmetry.space_group_name_H-M   'P 1'
#
loop_
_entity.id
_entity.type
_entity.pdbx_description
1 polymer ?
#
loop_
_entity_poly.entity_id
_entity_poly.type
_entity_poly.pdbx_seq_one_letter_code
_entity_poly.pdbx_strand_id
1 'polypeptide(L)'
;MEITINSHASIRVAGERVCYFDPFQLREAPRDGQIIFITHDHFDHFSPEDIARAAGEDPVFVVPAFMADQVAALGRVVGLLPGQRATVDGVAVEAVAAYNPHKKFHPREKQYLGYVVTLEGQRLYVCGDTDVTDEALAVRCDVALCPVGGTYTMTAREAAGLCNAIRPRLAIPTHYGSGVVGSAQDGETFRRLVDGGITVKLLVEDAK
;
A
#
# COMPACT_ATOMS: atom_id res chain seq x y z
N MET A 1 13.48 -8.92 6.65
CA MET A 1 12.36 -7.96 6.46
C MET A 1 11.11 -8.51 7.12
N GLU A 2 10.45 -7.71 7.97
CA GLU A 2 9.18 -8.01 8.65
C GLU A 2 8.09 -7.09 8.12
N ILE A 3 6.91 -7.64 7.81
CA ILE A 3 5.75 -6.90 7.31
C ILE A 3 4.63 -7.04 8.33
N THR A 4 4.09 -5.92 8.79
CA THR A 4 2.92 -5.86 9.68
C THR A 4 1.85 -4.96 9.07
N ILE A 5 0.58 -5.28 9.32
CA ILE A 5 -0.57 -4.43 9.00
C ILE A 5 -1.06 -3.85 10.33
N ASN A 6 -1.00 -2.54 10.48
CA ASN A 6 -1.47 -1.88 11.71
C ASN A 6 -3.00 -1.84 11.75
N SER A 7 -3.60 -1.49 10.63
CA SER A 7 -5.04 -1.48 10.39
C SER A 7 -5.27 -1.25 8.90
N HIS A 8 -6.37 -1.73 8.34
CA HIS A 8 -6.84 -1.39 7.00
C HIS A 8 -5.78 -1.56 5.90
N ALA A 9 -5.29 -0.44 5.34
CA ALA A 9 -4.20 -0.39 4.36
C ALA A 9 -2.89 0.12 4.96
N SER A 10 -2.84 0.32 6.28
CA SER A 10 -1.67 0.84 6.99
C SER A 10 -0.62 -0.24 7.20
N ILE A 11 0.44 -0.17 6.43
CA ILE A 11 1.49 -1.20 6.39
C ILE A 11 2.78 -0.64 7.00
N ARG A 12 3.43 -1.43 7.86
CA ARG A 12 4.80 -1.19 8.29
C ARG A 12 5.70 -2.30 7.76
N VAL A 13 6.81 -1.91 7.17
CA VAL A 13 7.87 -2.83 6.71
C VAL A 13 9.16 -2.48 7.44
N ALA A 14 9.64 -3.39 8.29
CA ALA A 14 10.89 -3.24 9.03
C ALA A 14 11.97 -4.15 8.46
N GLY A 15 13.13 -3.57 8.13
CA GLY A 15 14.29 -4.23 7.58
C GLY A 15 15.50 -3.28 7.61
N GLU A 16 16.27 -3.22 6.53
CA GLU A 16 17.37 -2.24 6.37
C GLU A 16 16.89 -0.79 6.54
N ARG A 17 15.64 -0.55 6.17
CA ARG A 17 14.91 0.69 6.40
C ARG A 17 13.55 0.36 6.99
N VAL A 18 13.05 1.25 7.85
CA VAL A 18 11.67 1.18 8.33
C VAL A 18 10.82 2.06 7.42
N CYS A 19 9.91 1.42 6.69
CA CYS A 19 9.00 2.06 5.76
C CYS A 19 7.56 1.93 6.26
N TYR A 20 6.79 3.00 6.19
CA TYR A 20 5.35 2.98 6.38
C TYR A 20 4.65 3.30 5.07
N PHE A 21 3.50 2.66 4.85
CA PHE A 21 2.57 2.98 3.77
C PHE A 21 1.23 3.31 4.39
N ASP A 22 0.71 4.48 4.08
CA ASP A 22 -0.60 4.98 4.52
C ASP A 22 -0.84 4.77 6.03
N PRO A 23 -0.03 5.37 6.94
CA PRO A 23 -0.22 5.21 8.38
C PRO A 23 -1.63 5.64 8.80
N PHE A 24 -2.39 4.70 9.37
CA PHE A 24 -3.78 4.91 9.78
C PHE A 24 -4.15 4.03 10.98
N GLN A 25 -4.86 4.59 11.95
CA GLN A 25 -5.32 3.93 13.18
C GLN A 25 -4.18 3.22 13.94
N LEU A 26 -3.01 3.85 14.02
CA LEU A 26 -1.90 3.31 14.80
C LEU A 26 -2.25 3.28 16.29
N ARG A 27 -2.14 2.11 16.92
CA ARG A 27 -2.38 1.95 18.36
C ARG A 27 -1.25 2.55 19.21
N GLU A 28 -0.04 2.55 18.68
CA GLU A 28 1.17 3.05 19.31
C GLU A 28 1.77 4.18 18.48
N ALA A 29 2.78 4.86 19.02
CA ALA A 29 3.55 5.89 18.32
C ALA A 29 5.02 5.47 18.24
N PRO A 30 5.38 4.54 17.33
CA PRO A 30 6.73 3.99 17.25
C PRO A 30 7.79 5.04 16.90
N ARG A 31 7.42 6.04 16.08
CA ARG A 31 8.31 7.13 15.62
C ARG A 31 9.63 6.63 15.05
N ASP A 32 9.56 5.53 14.32
CA ASP A 32 10.71 4.84 13.73
C ASP A 32 10.71 4.85 12.19
N GLY A 33 9.67 5.42 11.57
CA GLY A 33 9.52 5.50 10.12
C GLY A 33 10.57 6.41 9.49
N GLN A 34 11.44 5.82 8.68
CA GLN A 34 12.47 6.54 7.93
C GLN A 34 11.95 7.01 6.57
N ILE A 35 11.06 6.21 5.95
CA ILE A 35 10.39 6.56 4.69
C ILE A 35 8.89 6.34 4.88
N ILE A 36 8.12 7.38 4.62
CA ILE A 36 6.66 7.36 4.71
C ILE A 36 6.09 7.50 3.29
N PHE A 37 5.45 6.46 2.82
CA PHE A 37 4.75 6.43 1.54
C PHE A 37 3.27 6.78 1.75
N ILE A 38 2.74 7.70 0.98
CA ILE A 38 1.30 8.00 0.92
C ILE A 38 0.81 7.71 -0.49
N THR A 39 -0.21 6.89 -0.61
CA THR A 39 -0.75 6.50 -1.92
C THR A 39 -1.69 7.55 -2.50
N HIS A 40 -2.49 8.19 -1.65
CA HIS A 40 -3.46 9.23 -2.04
C HIS A 40 -4.01 10.00 -0.83
N ASP A 41 -4.87 10.98 -1.10
CA ASP A 41 -5.34 11.98 -0.12
C ASP A 41 -6.66 11.63 0.59
N HIS A 42 -7.16 10.40 0.52
CA HIS A 42 -8.31 9.99 1.32
C HIS A 42 -7.95 9.83 2.80
N PHE A 43 -8.92 10.06 3.68
CA PHE A 43 -8.73 10.15 5.14
C PHE A 43 -8.16 8.89 5.78
N ASP A 44 -8.41 7.74 5.20
CA ASP A 44 -7.96 6.41 5.65
C ASP A 44 -6.57 6.01 5.11
N HIS A 45 -5.95 6.90 4.31
CA HIS A 45 -4.58 6.77 3.78
C HIS A 45 -3.71 7.96 4.16
N PHE A 46 -4.31 9.15 4.35
CA PHE A 46 -3.61 10.37 4.73
C PHE A 46 -4.16 10.89 6.07
N SER A 47 -3.69 10.31 7.19
CA SER A 47 -3.98 10.72 8.56
C SER A 47 -2.78 11.49 9.14
N PRO A 48 -2.85 12.83 9.27
CA PRO A 48 -1.75 13.61 9.85
C PRO A 48 -1.37 13.18 11.26
N GLU A 49 -2.34 12.74 12.07
CA GLU A 49 -2.10 12.24 13.42
C GLU A 49 -1.28 10.94 13.40
N ASP A 50 -1.66 9.98 12.57
CA ASP A 50 -0.96 8.70 12.49
C ASP A 50 0.40 8.84 11.78
N ILE A 51 0.51 9.73 10.80
CA ILE A 51 1.79 10.11 10.19
C ILE A 51 2.76 10.62 11.28
N ALA A 52 2.30 11.50 12.17
CA ALA A 52 3.13 12.01 13.28
C ALA A 52 3.51 10.93 14.30
N ARG A 53 2.70 9.87 14.44
CA ARG A 53 3.01 8.70 15.28
C ARG A 53 4.02 7.75 14.63
N ALA A 54 3.99 7.64 13.29
CA ALA A 54 4.86 6.76 12.51
C ALA A 54 6.22 7.39 12.24
N ALA A 55 6.26 8.67 11.87
CA ALA A 55 7.46 9.37 11.40
C ALA A 55 8.56 9.43 12.46
N GLY A 56 9.78 9.06 12.06
CA GLY A 56 11.00 9.20 12.86
C GLY A 56 11.49 10.65 12.92
N GLU A 57 12.78 10.82 13.28
CA GLU A 57 13.35 12.15 13.49
C GLU A 57 13.57 12.94 12.19
N ASP A 58 13.98 12.28 11.10
CA ASP A 58 14.24 12.90 9.78
C ASP A 58 13.62 12.05 8.65
N PRO A 59 12.27 12.00 8.56
CA PRO A 59 11.60 11.14 7.62
C PRO A 59 11.66 11.69 6.19
N VAL A 60 11.62 10.78 5.20
CA VAL A 60 11.36 11.11 3.80
C VAL A 60 9.93 10.73 3.45
N PHE A 61 9.18 11.66 2.93
CA PHE A 61 7.83 11.41 2.40
C PHE A 61 7.90 11.13 0.91
N VAL A 62 7.36 9.99 0.49
CA VAL A 62 7.18 9.65 -0.94
C VAL A 62 5.68 9.68 -1.21
N VAL A 63 5.27 10.61 -2.06
CA VAL A 63 3.85 10.92 -2.25
C VAL A 63 3.52 11.16 -3.72
N PRO A 64 2.26 11.10 -4.14
CA PRO A 64 1.84 11.65 -5.43
C PRO A 64 2.26 13.11 -5.54
N ALA A 65 2.73 13.54 -6.71
CA ALA A 65 3.32 14.88 -6.90
C ALA A 65 2.40 16.01 -6.43
N PHE A 66 1.07 15.87 -6.61
CA PHE A 66 0.10 16.88 -6.17
C PHE A 66 -0.04 17.01 -4.63
N MET A 67 0.46 16.02 -3.86
CA MET A 67 0.45 16.04 -2.40
C MET A 67 1.73 16.61 -1.78
N ALA A 68 2.75 16.92 -2.58
CA ALA A 68 4.07 17.32 -2.09
C ALA A 68 4.02 18.48 -1.09
N ASP A 69 3.25 19.51 -1.39
CA ASP A 69 3.10 20.70 -0.52
C ASP A 69 2.38 20.36 0.81
N GLN A 70 1.53 19.34 0.83
CA GLN A 70 0.77 18.96 2.03
C GLN A 70 1.67 18.33 3.12
N VAL A 71 2.81 17.76 2.72
CA VAL A 71 3.75 17.09 3.63
C VAL A 71 5.08 17.82 3.75
N ALA A 72 5.30 18.93 3.03
CA ALA A 72 6.56 19.64 2.97
C ALA A 72 7.08 20.16 4.34
N ALA A 73 6.17 20.45 5.27
CA ALA A 73 6.52 20.87 6.63
C ALA A 73 6.91 19.71 7.57
N LEU A 74 6.69 18.46 7.15
CA LEU A 74 6.87 17.26 8.00
C LEU A 74 8.23 16.58 7.80
N GLY A 75 8.93 16.84 6.67
CA GLY A 75 10.21 16.22 6.36
C GLY A 75 10.63 16.44 4.91
N ARG A 76 11.63 15.69 4.45
CA ARG A 76 12.06 15.68 3.05
C ARG A 76 10.96 15.06 2.16
N VAL A 77 10.74 15.59 0.97
CA VAL A 77 9.64 15.15 0.08
C VAL A 77 10.16 14.70 -1.28
N VAL A 78 9.67 13.56 -1.73
CA VAL A 78 9.82 13.05 -3.10
C VAL A 78 8.42 12.90 -3.70
N GLY A 79 8.01 13.87 -4.50
CA GLY A 79 6.75 13.83 -5.27
C GLY A 79 6.93 13.02 -6.55
N LEU A 80 6.08 12.02 -6.79
CA LEU A 80 6.15 11.16 -7.97
C LEU A 80 4.85 11.24 -8.79
N LEU A 81 5.01 11.09 -10.10
CA LEU A 81 3.92 10.84 -11.05
C LEU A 81 3.85 9.34 -11.39
N PRO A 82 2.68 8.83 -11.82
CA PRO A 82 2.55 7.46 -12.31
C PRO A 82 3.63 7.09 -13.35
N GLY A 83 4.27 5.94 -13.19
CA GLY A 83 5.33 5.45 -14.06
C GLY A 83 6.74 5.98 -13.74
N GLN A 84 6.88 6.94 -12.84
CA GLN A 84 8.19 7.45 -12.43
C GLN A 84 8.90 6.50 -11.46
N ARG A 85 10.23 6.63 -11.45
CA ARG A 85 11.12 5.90 -10.56
C ARG A 85 12.03 6.85 -9.81
N ALA A 86 12.38 6.48 -8.58
CA ALA A 86 13.33 7.23 -7.75
C ALA A 86 14.17 6.26 -6.90
N THR A 87 15.27 6.76 -6.35
CA THR A 87 15.98 6.11 -5.25
C THR A 87 15.89 7.02 -4.03
N VAL A 88 15.32 6.52 -2.96
CA VAL A 88 15.05 7.27 -1.73
C VAL A 88 15.81 6.61 -0.59
N ASP A 89 16.83 7.27 -0.06
CA ASP A 89 17.72 6.77 1.00
C ASP A 89 18.23 5.33 0.75
N GLY A 90 18.56 5.03 -0.51
CA GLY A 90 19.05 3.72 -0.96
C GLY A 90 17.93 2.74 -1.38
N VAL A 91 16.67 3.05 -1.13
CA VAL A 91 15.52 2.23 -1.54
C VAL A 91 15.09 2.60 -2.96
N ALA A 92 15.08 1.63 -3.88
CA ALA A 92 14.53 1.83 -5.22
C ALA A 92 12.99 1.81 -5.15
N VAL A 93 12.37 2.83 -5.75
CA VAL A 93 10.92 3.07 -5.74
C VAL A 93 10.42 3.20 -7.17
N GLU A 94 9.33 2.52 -7.50
CA GLU A 94 8.59 2.69 -8.75
C GLU A 94 7.14 3.09 -8.41
N ALA A 95 6.67 4.18 -8.97
CA ALA A 95 5.29 4.65 -8.81
C ALA A 95 4.39 3.99 -9.86
N VAL A 96 3.38 3.26 -9.42
CA VAL A 96 2.38 2.59 -10.27
C VAL A 96 1.08 3.37 -10.22
N ALA A 97 0.42 3.60 -11.35
CA ALA A 97 -0.89 4.24 -11.35
C ALA A 97 -1.90 3.38 -10.58
N ALA A 98 -2.60 3.99 -9.62
CA ALA A 98 -3.67 3.36 -8.86
C ALA A 98 -4.99 4.07 -9.15
N TYR A 99 -5.98 3.36 -9.73
CA TYR A 99 -7.25 3.97 -10.12
C TYR A 99 -8.36 2.93 -10.34
N ASN A 100 -9.61 3.42 -10.40
CA ASN A 100 -10.76 2.60 -10.73
C ASN A 100 -11.21 2.86 -12.19
N PRO A 101 -11.08 1.90 -13.12
CA PRO A 101 -11.59 2.06 -14.48
C PRO A 101 -13.12 2.25 -14.58
N HIS A 102 -13.86 1.68 -13.63
CA HIS A 102 -15.34 1.61 -13.69
C HIS A 102 -16.05 2.12 -12.44
N LYS A 103 -15.33 2.67 -11.45
CA LYS A 103 -15.88 3.25 -10.23
C LYS A 103 -15.49 4.74 -10.13
N LYS A 104 -16.20 5.50 -9.28
CA LYS A 104 -16.04 6.96 -9.17
C LYS A 104 -14.98 7.40 -8.16
N PHE A 105 -14.47 6.48 -7.32
CA PHE A 105 -13.75 6.82 -6.10
C PHE A 105 -12.31 7.23 -6.37
N HIS A 106 -11.62 6.56 -7.30
CA HIS A 106 -10.23 6.79 -7.62
C HIS A 106 -10.07 7.04 -9.14
N PRO A 107 -10.47 8.23 -9.63
CA PRO A 107 -10.38 8.53 -11.06
C PRO A 107 -8.91 8.67 -11.48
N ARG A 108 -8.58 8.22 -12.70
CA ARG A 108 -7.20 8.18 -13.21
C ARG A 108 -6.52 9.56 -13.23
N GLU A 109 -7.31 10.61 -13.43
CA GLU A 109 -6.86 12.01 -13.49
C GLU A 109 -6.29 12.51 -12.16
N LYS A 110 -6.64 11.87 -11.05
CA LYS A 110 -6.11 12.20 -9.72
C LYS A 110 -4.66 11.76 -9.54
N GLN A 111 -4.15 10.89 -10.41
CA GLN A 111 -2.76 10.43 -10.36
C GLN A 111 -2.36 9.79 -9.02
N TYR A 112 -3.26 9.08 -8.40
CA TYR A 112 -3.01 8.28 -7.21
C TYR A 112 -2.02 7.15 -7.52
N LEU A 113 -1.29 6.70 -6.51
CA LEU A 113 -0.16 5.79 -6.67
C LEU A 113 -0.29 4.52 -5.83
N GLY A 114 0.09 3.41 -6.44
CA GLY A 114 0.70 2.30 -5.73
C GLY A 114 2.22 2.40 -5.85
N TYR A 115 2.94 1.61 -5.08
CA TYR A 115 4.40 1.63 -5.06
C TYR A 115 4.99 0.23 -5.19
N VAL A 116 6.00 0.08 -6.04
CA VAL A 116 6.92 -1.05 -5.96
C VAL A 116 8.20 -0.56 -5.31
N VAL A 117 8.53 -1.11 -4.14
CA VAL A 117 9.76 -0.79 -3.42
C VAL A 117 10.68 -1.99 -3.36
N THR A 118 11.99 -1.78 -3.47
CA THR A 118 12.98 -2.86 -3.32
C THR A 118 13.67 -2.72 -1.97
N LEU A 119 13.42 -3.69 -1.09
CA LEU A 119 14.00 -3.77 0.27
C LEU A 119 14.63 -5.15 0.44
N GLU A 120 15.89 -5.19 0.91
CA GLU A 120 16.66 -6.44 1.09
C GLU A 120 16.63 -7.36 -0.16
N GLY A 121 16.71 -6.75 -1.34
CA GLY A 121 16.67 -7.47 -2.62
C GLY A 121 15.30 -8.03 -3.00
N GLN A 122 14.24 -7.78 -2.23
CA GLN A 122 12.86 -8.19 -2.54
C GLN A 122 12.03 -7.01 -3.03
N ARG A 123 11.25 -7.23 -4.07
CA ARG A 123 10.32 -6.26 -4.65
C ARG A 123 8.94 -6.40 -4.01
N LEU A 124 8.52 -5.37 -3.26
CA LEU A 124 7.21 -5.31 -2.64
C LEU A 124 6.31 -4.37 -3.45
N TYR A 125 5.16 -4.85 -3.87
CA TYR A 125 4.12 -4.05 -4.48
C TYR A 125 3.00 -3.75 -3.49
N VAL A 126 2.88 -2.52 -3.07
CA VAL A 126 1.73 -1.98 -2.34
C VAL A 126 0.82 -1.33 -3.36
N CYS A 127 -0.36 -1.92 -3.59
CA CYS A 127 -1.23 -1.52 -4.69
C CYS A 127 -1.83 -0.12 -4.53
N GLY A 128 -2.01 0.36 -3.28
CA GLY A 128 -2.90 1.49 -2.99
C GLY A 128 -4.36 1.15 -3.32
N ASP A 129 -5.20 2.15 -3.41
CA ASP A 129 -6.60 1.98 -3.77
C ASP A 129 -6.78 1.93 -5.28
N THR A 130 -6.97 0.73 -5.79
CA THR A 130 -7.07 0.46 -7.23
C THR A 130 -8.01 -0.71 -7.53
N ASP A 131 -8.49 -0.76 -8.75
CA ASP A 131 -9.00 -1.98 -9.37
C ASP A 131 -7.90 -2.67 -10.19
N VAL A 132 -8.23 -3.76 -10.89
CA VAL A 132 -7.30 -4.40 -11.83
C VAL A 132 -7.10 -3.47 -13.03
N THR A 133 -5.87 -3.03 -13.23
CA THR A 133 -5.46 -2.14 -14.33
C THR A 133 -4.33 -2.79 -15.13
N ASP A 134 -4.10 -2.31 -16.35
CA ASP A 134 -2.98 -2.79 -17.18
C ASP A 134 -1.63 -2.52 -16.49
N GLU A 135 -1.53 -1.37 -15.80
CA GLU A 135 -0.34 -1.00 -15.03
C GLU A 135 -0.09 -1.99 -13.87
N ALA A 136 -1.14 -2.36 -13.12
CA ALA A 136 -1.04 -3.35 -12.05
C ALA A 136 -0.66 -4.74 -12.59
N LEU A 137 -1.25 -5.17 -13.71
CA LEU A 137 -0.93 -6.44 -14.38
C LEU A 137 0.51 -6.50 -14.92
N ALA A 138 1.09 -5.35 -15.24
CA ALA A 138 2.49 -5.26 -15.72
C ALA A 138 3.52 -5.35 -14.59
N VAL A 139 3.12 -5.22 -13.32
CA VAL A 139 4.03 -5.27 -12.16
C VAL A 139 4.72 -6.65 -12.07
N ARG A 140 5.99 -6.63 -11.68
CA ARG A 140 6.75 -7.81 -11.27
C ARG A 140 7.24 -7.60 -9.85
N CYS A 141 6.82 -8.47 -8.94
CA CYS A 141 7.16 -8.35 -7.51
C CYS A 141 7.30 -9.73 -6.86
N ASP A 142 7.97 -9.75 -5.72
CA ASP A 142 8.08 -10.93 -4.84
C ASP A 142 6.92 -10.99 -3.84
N VAL A 143 6.48 -9.83 -3.38
CA VAL A 143 5.38 -9.67 -2.41
C VAL A 143 4.37 -8.69 -2.99
N ALA A 144 3.08 -9.06 -2.98
CA ALA A 144 1.98 -8.18 -3.36
C ALA A 144 1.06 -7.93 -2.16
N LEU A 145 0.79 -6.66 -1.86
CA LEU A 145 -0.16 -6.23 -0.83
C LEU A 145 -1.33 -5.56 -1.56
N CYS A 146 -2.48 -6.25 -1.59
CA CYS A 146 -3.60 -5.91 -2.46
C CYS A 146 -4.88 -5.62 -1.68
N PRO A 147 -5.60 -4.53 -1.98
CA PRO A 147 -6.88 -4.25 -1.35
C PRO A 147 -7.93 -5.27 -1.77
N VAL A 148 -8.79 -5.70 -0.83
CA VAL A 148 -9.84 -6.72 -1.06
C VAL A 148 -11.23 -6.29 -0.60
N GLY A 149 -11.40 -5.05 -0.12
CA GLY A 149 -12.63 -4.54 0.49
C GLY A 149 -13.81 -4.35 -0.46
N GLY A 150 -13.60 -4.36 -1.77
CA GLY A 150 -14.62 -4.49 -2.81
C GLY A 150 -15.35 -3.21 -3.21
N THR A 151 -15.85 -2.41 -2.29
CA THR A 151 -16.68 -1.23 -2.63
C THR A 151 -15.90 -0.16 -3.38
N TYR A 152 -14.74 0.23 -2.84
CA TYR A 152 -13.91 1.31 -3.36
C TYR A 152 -12.76 0.78 -4.21
N THR A 153 -12.37 -0.45 -3.99
CA THR A 153 -11.20 -1.12 -4.56
C THR A 153 -11.59 -2.47 -5.16
N MET A 154 -10.59 -3.30 -5.48
CA MET A 154 -10.81 -4.68 -5.90
C MET A 154 -11.64 -5.46 -4.88
N THR A 155 -12.53 -6.30 -5.36
CA THR A 155 -13.09 -7.39 -4.57
C THR A 155 -12.01 -8.43 -4.29
N ALA A 156 -12.21 -9.30 -3.28
CA ALA A 156 -11.31 -10.42 -3.00
C ALA A 156 -11.05 -11.32 -4.22
N ARG A 157 -12.05 -11.47 -5.10
CA ARG A 157 -11.92 -12.23 -6.36
C ARG A 157 -11.03 -11.53 -7.38
N GLU A 158 -11.21 -10.22 -7.56
CA GLU A 158 -10.41 -9.43 -8.50
C GLU A 158 -8.96 -9.36 -8.04
N ALA A 159 -8.72 -9.12 -6.75
CA ALA A 159 -7.38 -9.11 -6.17
C ALA A 159 -6.66 -10.46 -6.27
N ALA A 160 -7.38 -11.58 -6.06
CA ALA A 160 -6.85 -12.92 -6.29
C ALA A 160 -6.50 -13.12 -7.77
N GLY A 161 -7.34 -12.67 -8.69
CA GLY A 161 -7.08 -12.70 -10.13
C GLY A 161 -5.82 -11.92 -10.52
N LEU A 162 -5.63 -10.73 -9.95
CA LEU A 162 -4.40 -9.95 -10.12
C LEU A 162 -3.17 -10.73 -9.63
N CYS A 163 -3.20 -11.27 -8.40
CA CYS A 163 -2.10 -12.05 -7.85
C CYS A 163 -1.79 -13.29 -8.70
N ASN A 164 -2.82 -14.00 -9.19
CA ASN A 164 -2.65 -15.17 -10.06
C ASN A 164 -2.02 -14.79 -11.42
N ALA A 165 -2.25 -13.56 -11.91
CA ALA A 165 -1.65 -13.07 -13.14
C ALA A 165 -0.19 -12.62 -12.96
N ILE A 166 0.12 -11.83 -11.90
CA ILE A 166 1.47 -11.29 -11.67
C ILE A 166 2.41 -12.24 -10.92
N ARG A 167 1.84 -13.29 -10.27
CA ARG A 167 2.53 -14.41 -9.64
C ARG A 167 3.62 -14.03 -8.62
N PRO A 168 3.30 -13.25 -7.58
CA PRO A 168 4.23 -13.02 -6.48
C PRO A 168 4.48 -14.32 -5.71
N ARG A 169 5.57 -14.39 -4.94
CA ARG A 169 5.80 -15.51 -4.01
C ARG A 169 4.88 -15.44 -2.78
N LEU A 170 4.56 -14.21 -2.35
CA LEU A 170 3.72 -13.92 -1.19
C LEU A 170 2.66 -12.88 -1.56
N ALA A 171 1.41 -13.16 -1.24
CA ALA A 171 0.29 -12.24 -1.37
C ALA A 171 -0.33 -11.95 0.00
N ILE A 172 -0.61 -10.68 0.29
CA ILE A 172 -1.17 -10.22 1.56
C ILE A 172 -2.37 -9.33 1.23
N PRO A 173 -3.60 -9.72 1.62
CA PRO A 173 -4.76 -8.86 1.45
C PRO A 173 -4.73 -7.71 2.46
N THR A 174 -5.14 -6.52 2.00
CA THR A 174 -5.24 -5.28 2.77
C THR A 174 -6.61 -4.63 2.57
N HIS A 175 -6.87 -3.50 3.20
CA HIS A 175 -8.06 -2.68 3.00
C HIS A 175 -9.37 -3.41 3.32
N TYR A 176 -9.41 -4.10 4.48
CA TYR A 176 -10.60 -4.80 4.99
C TYR A 176 -10.54 -4.93 6.52
N GLY A 177 -11.66 -5.27 7.16
CA GLY A 177 -11.71 -5.67 8.59
C GLY A 177 -11.49 -4.54 9.61
N SER A 178 -11.30 -3.29 9.19
CA SER A 178 -10.95 -2.15 10.05
C SER A 178 -12.14 -1.30 10.51
N GLY A 179 -13.35 -1.67 10.10
CA GLY A 179 -14.56 -0.86 10.31
C GLY A 179 -14.77 0.23 9.25
N VAL A 180 -13.84 0.41 8.29
CA VAL A 180 -14.01 1.32 7.15
C VAL A 180 -14.77 0.63 6.02
N VAL A 181 -14.25 -0.49 5.53
CA VAL A 181 -14.86 -1.31 4.46
C VAL A 181 -14.35 -2.74 4.54
N GLY A 182 -15.13 -3.67 3.96
CA GLY A 182 -14.79 -5.09 3.93
C GLY A 182 -14.88 -5.76 5.30
N SER A 183 -14.64 -7.06 5.30
CA SER A 183 -14.72 -7.91 6.49
C SER A 183 -13.62 -8.99 6.46
N ALA A 184 -13.41 -9.69 7.56
CA ALA A 184 -12.49 -10.83 7.63
C ALA A 184 -12.79 -11.90 6.56
N GLN A 185 -14.07 -12.02 6.15
CA GLN A 185 -14.48 -12.95 5.10
C GLN A 185 -13.86 -12.62 3.73
N ASP A 186 -13.52 -11.35 3.47
CA ASP A 186 -12.87 -10.96 2.21
C ASP A 186 -11.43 -11.45 2.17
N GLY A 187 -10.69 -11.35 3.27
CA GLY A 187 -9.36 -11.95 3.41
C GLY A 187 -9.37 -13.46 3.21
N GLU A 188 -10.34 -14.15 3.82
CA GLU A 188 -10.50 -15.60 3.67
C GLU A 188 -10.91 -16.00 2.24
N THR A 189 -11.75 -15.19 1.60
CA THR A 189 -12.14 -15.42 0.21
C THR A 189 -10.95 -15.23 -0.73
N PHE A 190 -10.15 -14.18 -0.53
CA PHE A 190 -8.90 -13.95 -1.26
C PHE A 190 -7.97 -15.18 -1.14
N ARG A 191 -7.70 -15.65 0.09
CA ARG A 191 -6.84 -16.80 0.35
C ARG A 191 -7.28 -18.06 -0.40
N ARG A 192 -8.60 -18.32 -0.49
CA ARG A 192 -9.13 -19.49 -1.20
C ARG A 192 -9.03 -19.40 -2.71
N LEU A 193 -8.98 -18.18 -3.28
CA LEU A 193 -9.01 -17.95 -4.72
C LEU A 193 -7.62 -17.72 -5.32
N VAL A 194 -6.61 -17.48 -4.48
CA VAL A 194 -5.22 -17.38 -4.92
C VAL A 194 -4.68 -18.78 -5.25
N ASP A 195 -3.97 -18.90 -6.35
CA ASP A 195 -3.36 -20.16 -6.81
C ASP A 195 -2.40 -20.77 -5.79
N GLY A 196 -2.41 -22.09 -5.65
CA GLY A 196 -1.65 -22.82 -4.64
C GLY A 196 -0.11 -22.70 -4.72
N GLY A 197 0.42 -22.09 -5.79
CA GLY A 197 1.84 -21.79 -5.92
C GLY A 197 2.25 -20.45 -5.27
N ILE A 198 1.29 -19.68 -4.76
CA ILE A 198 1.48 -18.38 -4.11
C ILE A 198 1.15 -18.53 -2.62
N THR A 199 2.09 -18.16 -1.75
CA THR A 199 1.81 -18.14 -0.30
C THR A 199 0.88 -16.97 0.03
N VAL A 200 -0.15 -17.19 0.85
CA VAL A 200 -1.03 -16.11 1.35
C VAL A 200 -0.88 -15.98 2.85
N LYS A 201 -0.69 -14.73 3.32
CA LYS A 201 -0.71 -14.39 4.76
C LYS A 201 -1.82 -13.39 5.02
N LEU A 202 -2.69 -13.69 5.99
CA LEU A 202 -3.68 -12.76 6.51
C LEU A 202 -3.06 -12.07 7.73
N LEU A 203 -2.77 -10.78 7.61
CA LEU A 203 -2.08 -9.99 8.64
C LEU A 203 -2.98 -8.90 9.24
N VAL A 204 -4.15 -8.64 8.65
CA VAL A 204 -5.13 -7.70 9.22
C VAL A 204 -5.79 -8.40 10.41
N GLU A 205 -5.62 -7.83 11.60
CA GLU A 205 -6.35 -8.26 12.79
C GLU A 205 -7.74 -7.63 12.77
N ASP A 206 -8.78 -8.43 13.06
CA ASP A 206 -10.13 -7.90 13.19
C ASP A 206 -10.17 -6.80 14.25
N ALA A 207 -10.83 -5.70 13.91
CA ALA A 207 -11.18 -4.68 14.91
C ALA A 207 -12.10 -5.33 15.95
N LYS A 208 -11.59 -5.49 17.17
CA LYS A 208 -12.38 -5.98 18.32
C LYS A 208 -13.29 -4.89 18.84
#